data_1b756226251198c4f729c795b43e4155
#
_entry.id   1b756226251198c4f729c795b43e4155
#
_cell.length_a   1.000
_cell.length_b   1.000
_cell.length_c   1.000
_cell.angle_alpha   90.00
_cell.angle_beta   90.00
_cell.angle_gamma   90.00
#
_symmetry.space_group_name_H-M   'P 1'
#
loop_
_entity.id
_entity.type
_entity.pdbx_description
1 polymer ?
#
loop_
_entity_poly.entity_id
_entity_poly.type
_entity_poly.pdbx_seq_one_letter_code
_entity_poly.pdbx_strand_id
1 'polypeptide(L)'
;MKKYSGFSLFRNALSHNLNWNQAWRKPEPKKHYDVIIVGGGGHGLATAYYLAKVHKIKNIAVVEKGWIGGGNTGRNTTIVRSNYLWTEASLFYEKSLKLWEGLSQDLNYNVMFSQRGVYNLGHNLQDMRDIERRVSANRLNGIDAEVVNATQIKAEIPLIDTSPDARYPILGASLQRRGGVARHDAIAWGFARAADALGVDIIEQCEVTGIHREKGRVTGIDTTRGKINAPKIGVVVAGNASVLAKMV
;
A
#
# COMPACT_ATOMS: atom_id res chain seq x y z
N MET A 1 20.20 3.47 -4.24
CA MET A 1 19.56 4.59 -3.50
C MET A 1 20.64 5.38 -2.76
N LYS A 2 20.55 6.72 -2.77
CA LYS A 2 21.47 7.55 -1.98
C LYS A 2 21.19 7.35 -0.49
N LYS A 3 22.22 6.92 0.25
CA LYS A 3 22.16 6.87 1.71
C LYS A 3 22.51 8.25 2.25
N TYR A 4 21.80 8.71 3.26
CA TYR A 4 22.19 9.93 4.00
C TYR A 4 23.36 9.60 4.91
N SER A 5 24.45 10.37 4.80
CA SER A 5 25.58 10.27 5.71
C SER A 5 25.36 11.17 6.93
N GLY A 6 26.04 10.88 8.05
CA GLY A 6 26.01 11.75 9.23
C GLY A 6 26.43 13.20 8.90
N PHE A 7 27.42 13.38 8.01
CA PHE A 7 27.83 14.69 7.52
C PHE A 7 26.71 15.41 6.74
N SER A 8 25.94 14.66 5.93
CA SER A 8 24.78 15.23 5.21
C SER A 8 23.70 15.71 6.19
N LEU A 9 23.42 14.94 7.24
CA LEU A 9 22.48 15.35 8.29
C LEU A 9 22.93 16.60 9.01
N PHE A 10 24.21 16.66 9.42
CA PHE A 10 24.79 17.83 10.06
C PHE A 10 24.73 19.10 9.19
N ARG A 11 25.14 18.99 7.92
CA ARG A 11 25.06 20.10 6.96
C ARG A 11 23.63 20.61 6.77
N ASN A 12 22.66 19.71 6.67
CA ASN A 12 21.25 20.09 6.50
C ASN A 12 20.68 20.71 7.79
N ALA A 13 21.08 20.22 8.97
CA ALA A 13 20.72 20.83 10.24
C ALA A 13 21.20 22.29 10.35
N LEU A 14 22.45 22.57 9.94
CA LEU A 14 22.99 23.93 9.92
C LEU A 14 22.23 24.88 8.99
N SER A 15 21.61 24.35 7.93
CA SER A 15 20.75 25.13 7.02
C SER A 15 19.28 25.12 7.44
N HIS A 16 18.95 24.78 8.69
CA HIS A 16 17.58 24.63 9.19
C HIS A 16 16.73 23.70 8.32
N ASN A 17 17.35 22.72 7.66
CA ASN A 17 16.71 21.77 6.74
C ASN A 17 16.03 22.42 5.52
N LEU A 18 16.40 23.63 5.13
CA LEU A 18 15.81 24.34 4.00
C LEU A 18 16.32 23.82 2.63
N ASN A 19 17.48 23.17 2.59
CA ASN A 19 18.18 22.79 1.37
C ASN A 19 18.12 21.27 1.09
N TRP A 20 17.11 20.57 1.58
CA TRP A 20 16.91 19.16 1.25
C TRP A 20 16.55 19.00 -0.23
N ASN A 21 17.18 18.03 -0.90
CA ASN A 21 16.76 17.63 -2.21
C ASN A 21 15.34 17.08 -2.15
N GLN A 22 14.56 17.33 -3.20
CA GLN A 22 13.24 16.70 -3.35
C GLN A 22 13.37 15.17 -3.27
N ALA A 23 12.40 14.53 -2.62
CA ALA A 23 12.38 13.07 -2.43
C ALA A 23 12.20 12.32 -3.76
N TRP A 24 11.51 12.93 -4.72
CA TRP A 24 11.36 12.51 -6.13
C TRP A 24 11.33 13.73 -7.04
N ARG A 25 11.63 13.51 -8.33
CA ARG A 25 11.61 14.56 -9.36
C ARG A 25 10.17 15.00 -9.66
N LYS A 26 10.03 16.13 -10.32
CA LYS A 26 8.79 16.61 -10.95
C LYS A 26 9.01 16.70 -12.46
N PRO A 27 9.01 15.56 -13.17
CA PRO A 27 9.28 15.55 -14.60
C PRO A 27 8.09 16.09 -15.40
N GLU A 28 8.38 16.70 -16.55
CA GLU A 28 7.37 16.92 -17.57
C GLU A 28 7.05 15.60 -18.28
N PRO A 29 5.77 15.39 -18.69
CA PRO A 29 5.38 14.20 -19.43
C PRO A 29 6.18 14.07 -20.73
N LYS A 30 6.77 12.89 -20.99
CA LYS A 30 7.31 12.56 -22.31
C LYS A 30 6.17 12.23 -23.27
N LYS A 31 6.44 12.34 -24.57
CA LYS A 31 5.47 11.96 -25.61
C LYS A 31 5.19 10.45 -25.68
N HIS A 32 6.11 9.61 -25.17
CA HIS A 32 6.00 8.16 -25.24
C HIS A 32 6.60 7.48 -24.00
N TYR A 33 5.89 6.46 -23.50
CA TYR A 33 6.36 5.52 -22.47
C TYR A 33 6.08 4.08 -22.91
N ASP A 34 6.81 3.12 -22.34
CA ASP A 34 6.55 1.69 -22.53
C ASP A 34 5.34 1.23 -21.73
N VAL A 35 5.15 1.83 -20.55
CA VAL A 35 4.04 1.57 -19.64
C VAL A 35 3.60 2.86 -18.97
N ILE A 36 2.29 3.09 -18.93
CA ILE A 36 1.68 4.13 -18.11
C ILE A 36 0.88 3.47 -17.00
N ILE A 37 1.10 3.90 -15.76
CA ILE A 37 0.27 3.53 -14.61
C ILE A 37 -0.58 4.75 -14.24
N VAL A 38 -1.89 4.60 -14.33
CA VAL A 38 -2.84 5.64 -13.93
C VAL A 38 -3.21 5.44 -12.47
N GLY A 39 -2.85 6.40 -11.62
CA GLY A 39 -3.07 6.42 -10.18
C GLY A 39 -1.79 6.34 -9.36
N GLY A 40 -1.48 7.43 -8.64
CA GLY A 40 -0.32 7.60 -7.75
C GLY A 40 -0.56 7.14 -6.32
N GLY A 41 -1.44 6.16 -6.10
CA GLY A 41 -1.63 5.50 -4.81
C GLY A 41 -0.58 4.42 -4.53
N GLY A 42 -0.63 3.81 -3.35
CA GLY A 42 0.31 2.76 -2.93
C GLY A 42 0.44 1.61 -3.94
N HIS A 43 -0.67 1.13 -4.50
CA HIS A 43 -0.64 0.05 -5.50
C HIS A 43 -0.03 0.50 -6.84
N GLY A 44 -0.36 1.71 -7.33
CA GLY A 44 0.21 2.20 -8.59
C GLY A 44 1.71 2.44 -8.50
N LEU A 45 2.15 3.07 -7.43
CA LEU A 45 3.57 3.31 -7.16
C LEU A 45 4.34 2.00 -6.94
N ALA A 46 3.76 1.03 -6.21
CA ALA A 46 4.34 -0.30 -6.04
C ALA A 46 4.45 -1.04 -7.39
N THR A 47 3.41 -0.99 -8.22
CA THR A 47 3.42 -1.59 -9.55
C THR A 47 4.55 -1.01 -10.39
N ALA A 48 4.68 0.30 -10.47
CA ALA A 48 5.76 0.96 -11.21
C ALA A 48 7.14 0.59 -10.65
N TYR A 49 7.30 0.57 -9.33
CA TYR A 49 8.53 0.16 -8.67
C TYR A 49 8.94 -1.28 -9.03
N TYR A 50 8.01 -2.24 -8.93
CA TYR A 50 8.32 -3.64 -9.22
C TYR A 50 8.55 -3.89 -10.72
N LEU A 51 7.82 -3.21 -11.61
CA LEU A 51 8.09 -3.25 -13.05
C LEU A 51 9.53 -2.77 -13.36
N ALA A 52 9.96 -1.69 -12.71
CA ALA A 52 11.31 -1.19 -12.89
C ALA A 52 12.37 -2.08 -12.20
N LYS A 53 12.14 -2.49 -10.94
CA LYS A 53 13.12 -3.26 -10.14
C LYS A 53 13.29 -4.69 -10.65
N VAL A 54 12.19 -5.41 -10.88
CA VAL A 54 12.20 -6.85 -11.18
C VAL A 54 12.24 -7.08 -12.69
N HIS A 55 11.36 -6.42 -13.43
CA HIS A 55 11.23 -6.62 -14.88
C HIS A 55 12.11 -5.70 -15.72
N LYS A 56 12.87 -4.79 -15.08
CA LYS A 56 13.86 -3.90 -15.74
C LYS A 56 13.26 -2.99 -16.81
N ILE A 57 11.95 -2.73 -16.75
CA ILE A 57 11.30 -1.76 -17.62
C ILE A 57 11.71 -0.35 -17.15
N LYS A 58 12.28 0.44 -18.07
CA LYS A 58 12.90 1.73 -17.70
C LYS A 58 12.06 2.96 -18.02
N ASN A 59 11.20 2.86 -19.01
CA ASN A 59 10.42 4.00 -19.50
C ASN A 59 8.97 3.89 -19.03
N ILE A 60 8.76 4.16 -17.74
CA ILE A 60 7.47 4.06 -17.05
C ILE A 60 7.03 5.44 -16.57
N ALA A 61 5.75 5.80 -16.77
CA ALA A 61 5.10 6.91 -16.11
C ALA A 61 4.07 6.43 -15.08
N VAL A 62 4.02 7.10 -13.94
CA VAL A 62 2.86 7.11 -13.04
C VAL A 62 2.17 8.46 -13.23
N VAL A 63 0.89 8.44 -13.61
CA VAL A 63 0.08 9.65 -13.83
C VAL A 63 -0.96 9.76 -12.73
N GLU A 64 -0.93 10.86 -11.97
CA GLU A 64 -1.81 11.10 -10.83
C GLU A 64 -2.54 12.44 -10.98
N LYS A 65 -3.86 12.42 -10.87
CA LYS A 65 -4.67 13.63 -11.04
C LYS A 65 -4.47 14.67 -9.92
N GLY A 66 -4.18 14.22 -8.73
CA GLY A 66 -3.92 15.05 -7.56
C GLY A 66 -2.47 14.94 -7.12
N TRP A 67 -2.27 14.44 -5.92
CA TRP A 67 -0.97 14.22 -5.30
C TRP A 67 -0.81 12.76 -4.88
N ILE A 68 0.42 12.31 -4.73
CA ILE A 68 0.77 10.95 -4.31
C ILE A 68 0.04 10.58 -3.02
N GLY A 69 -0.66 9.43 -3.06
CA GLY A 69 -1.37 8.90 -1.91
C GLY A 69 -2.66 9.62 -1.55
N GLY A 70 -3.07 10.67 -2.27
CA GLY A 70 -4.25 11.48 -1.97
C GLY A 70 -5.62 10.79 -2.09
N GLY A 71 -5.67 9.60 -2.71
CA GLY A 71 -6.87 8.77 -2.83
C GLY A 71 -7.09 7.84 -1.62
N ASN A 72 -7.51 6.60 -1.89
CA ASN A 72 -7.77 5.58 -0.86
C ASN A 72 -6.54 5.26 0.00
N THR A 73 -5.34 5.42 -0.52
CA THR A 73 -4.10 5.21 0.25
C THR A 73 -4.05 6.10 1.49
N GLY A 74 -4.41 7.38 1.36
CA GLY A 74 -4.44 8.32 2.49
C GLY A 74 -5.69 8.25 3.37
N ARG A 75 -6.63 7.33 3.09
CA ARG A 75 -7.96 7.27 3.74
C ARG A 75 -8.32 5.89 4.24
N ASN A 76 -7.35 5.01 4.45
CA ASN A 76 -7.57 3.64 4.92
C ASN A 76 -7.20 3.50 6.41
N THR A 77 -7.53 2.35 6.99
CA THR A 77 -7.25 2.02 8.39
C THR A 77 -5.81 1.61 8.65
N THR A 78 -4.99 1.50 7.62
CA THR A 78 -3.56 1.11 7.69
C THR A 78 -3.27 -0.30 8.24
N ILE A 79 -4.28 -1.12 8.44
CA ILE A 79 -4.14 -2.48 8.96
C ILE A 79 -3.60 -3.40 7.86
N VAL A 80 -2.51 -4.09 8.17
CA VAL A 80 -1.87 -5.10 7.33
C VAL A 80 -2.02 -6.46 8.01
N ARG A 81 -2.66 -7.41 7.33
CA ARG A 81 -2.95 -8.74 7.88
C ARG A 81 -3.15 -9.77 6.76
N SER A 82 -3.07 -11.06 7.07
CA SER A 82 -3.34 -12.17 6.14
C SER A 82 -4.41 -13.16 6.62
N ASN A 83 -5.00 -12.96 7.78
CA ASN A 83 -5.98 -13.86 8.41
C ASN A 83 -7.37 -13.76 7.75
N TYR A 84 -7.44 -13.99 6.45
CA TYR A 84 -8.69 -14.07 5.69
C TYR A 84 -9.27 -15.48 5.73
N LEU A 85 -10.59 -15.61 5.57
CA LEU A 85 -11.27 -16.92 5.68
C LEU A 85 -10.97 -17.83 4.48
N TRP A 86 -11.02 -17.26 3.27
CA TRP A 86 -10.87 -18.03 2.02
C TRP A 86 -9.40 -18.33 1.75
N THR A 87 -9.10 -19.57 1.37
CA THR A 87 -7.73 -20.06 1.14
C THR A 87 -6.97 -19.17 0.15
N GLU A 88 -7.56 -18.87 -0.99
CA GLU A 88 -6.93 -18.06 -2.04
C GLU A 88 -6.61 -16.66 -1.52
N ALA A 89 -7.55 -16.05 -0.78
CA ALA A 89 -7.34 -14.73 -0.18
C ALA A 89 -6.25 -14.78 0.88
N SER A 90 -6.28 -15.76 1.80
CA SER A 90 -5.29 -15.86 2.86
C SER A 90 -3.87 -16.10 2.31
N LEU A 91 -3.70 -16.94 1.31
CA LEU A 91 -2.42 -17.20 0.65
C LEU A 91 -1.90 -15.95 -0.11
N PHE A 92 -2.79 -15.24 -0.80
CA PHE A 92 -2.46 -13.99 -1.49
C PHE A 92 -2.00 -12.92 -0.50
N TYR A 93 -2.76 -12.72 0.58
CA TYR A 93 -2.41 -11.73 1.60
C TYR A 93 -1.21 -12.15 2.46
N GLU A 94 -0.97 -13.45 2.65
CA GLU A 94 0.25 -13.94 3.30
C GLU A 94 1.50 -13.62 2.46
N LYS A 95 1.42 -13.78 1.15
CA LYS A 95 2.47 -13.33 0.24
C LYS A 95 2.70 -11.82 0.36
N SER A 96 1.62 -11.05 0.44
CA SER A 96 1.68 -9.60 0.66
C SER A 96 2.33 -9.26 2.00
N LEU A 97 1.93 -9.93 3.11
CA LEU A 97 2.49 -9.70 4.44
C LEU A 97 4.01 -9.93 4.47
N LYS A 98 4.49 -11.00 3.81
CA LYS A 98 5.93 -11.26 3.67
C LYS A 98 6.67 -10.14 2.92
N LEU A 99 6.03 -9.52 1.94
CA LEU A 99 6.61 -8.36 1.26
C LEU A 99 6.67 -7.14 2.21
N TRP A 100 5.64 -6.93 3.03
CA TRP A 100 5.62 -5.86 4.03
C TRP A 100 6.73 -5.98 5.05
N GLU A 101 7.03 -7.19 5.52
CA GLU A 101 8.08 -7.47 6.51
C GLU A 101 9.47 -7.03 6.05
N GLY A 102 9.76 -7.15 4.74
CA GLY A 102 11.03 -6.71 4.13
C GLY A 102 11.00 -5.28 3.57
N LEU A 103 9.84 -4.63 3.52
CA LEU A 103 9.62 -3.45 2.68
C LEU A 103 10.50 -2.24 3.07
N SER A 104 10.68 -1.99 4.36
CA SER A 104 11.53 -0.88 4.82
C SER A 104 12.98 -1.02 4.36
N GLN A 105 13.50 -2.24 4.34
CA GLN A 105 14.84 -2.54 3.83
C GLN A 105 14.89 -2.43 2.32
N ASP A 106 13.91 -3.00 1.62
CA ASP A 106 13.82 -2.98 0.17
C ASP A 106 13.76 -1.56 -0.41
N LEU A 107 13.02 -0.67 0.24
CA LEU A 107 12.88 0.72 -0.16
C LEU A 107 13.99 1.61 0.41
N ASN A 108 14.81 1.12 1.36
CA ASN A 108 15.67 1.93 2.21
C ASN A 108 14.91 3.16 2.75
N TYR A 109 13.73 2.91 3.29
CA TYR A 109 12.80 3.92 3.78
C TYR A 109 11.90 3.30 4.85
N ASN A 110 11.82 3.91 6.03
CA ASN A 110 10.99 3.39 7.10
C ASN A 110 9.49 3.60 6.79
N VAL A 111 8.81 2.53 6.42
CA VAL A 111 7.35 2.53 6.18
C VAL A 111 6.53 2.47 7.46
N MET A 112 7.21 2.45 8.63
CA MET A 112 6.59 2.40 9.96
C MET A 112 5.63 1.23 10.12
N PHE A 113 5.98 0.07 9.55
CA PHE A 113 5.22 -1.15 9.76
C PHE A 113 5.50 -1.71 11.16
N SER A 114 4.46 -1.72 11.99
CA SER A 114 4.51 -2.17 13.38
C SER A 114 3.65 -3.41 13.56
N GLN A 115 4.30 -4.56 13.71
CA GLN A 115 3.65 -5.87 13.94
C GLN A 115 3.34 -6.05 15.42
N ARG A 116 2.20 -5.50 15.85
CA ARG A 116 1.70 -5.59 17.24
C ARG A 116 0.51 -6.51 17.38
N GLY A 117 0.24 -7.30 16.35
CA GLY A 117 -0.93 -8.13 16.26
C GLY A 117 -2.15 -7.40 15.71
N VAL A 118 -3.07 -8.20 15.19
CA VAL A 118 -4.41 -7.75 14.78
C VAL A 118 -5.44 -8.62 15.46
N TYR A 119 -6.28 -8.01 16.28
CA TYR A 119 -7.35 -8.64 17.02
C TYR A 119 -8.69 -8.45 16.31
N ASN A 120 -9.47 -9.52 16.20
CA ASN A 120 -10.89 -9.41 15.87
C ASN A 120 -11.67 -9.89 17.11
N LEU A 121 -12.32 -8.96 17.80
CA LEU A 121 -13.01 -9.21 19.06
C LEU A 121 -14.32 -9.96 18.84
N GLY A 122 -14.63 -10.89 19.72
CA GLY A 122 -15.92 -11.58 19.80
C GLY A 122 -16.70 -11.15 21.03
N HIS A 123 -17.95 -10.77 20.83
CA HIS A 123 -18.80 -10.20 21.87
C HIS A 123 -19.95 -11.14 22.30
N ASN A 124 -20.15 -12.23 21.57
CA ASN A 124 -21.18 -13.23 21.82
C ASN A 124 -20.72 -14.62 21.36
N LEU A 125 -21.49 -15.65 21.67
CA LEU A 125 -21.16 -17.03 21.30
C LEU A 125 -21.06 -17.27 19.80
N GLN A 126 -21.87 -16.56 19.01
CA GLN A 126 -21.83 -16.71 17.55
C GLN A 126 -20.54 -16.13 16.97
N ASP A 127 -20.09 -14.97 17.49
CA ASP A 127 -18.81 -14.39 17.10
C ASP A 127 -17.66 -15.36 17.45
N MET A 128 -17.68 -15.96 18.65
CA MET A 128 -16.64 -16.90 19.06
C MET A 128 -16.60 -18.15 18.17
N ARG A 129 -17.75 -18.72 17.79
CA ARG A 129 -17.81 -19.84 16.85
C ARG A 129 -17.24 -19.48 15.47
N ASP A 130 -17.55 -18.27 14.97
CA ASP A 130 -16.96 -17.79 13.69
C ASP A 130 -15.45 -17.58 13.82
N ILE A 131 -14.99 -17.02 14.92
CA ILE A 131 -13.57 -16.83 15.22
C ILE A 131 -12.83 -18.17 15.24
N GLU A 132 -13.34 -19.17 15.95
CA GLU A 132 -12.73 -20.51 16.03
C GLU A 132 -12.65 -21.16 14.65
N ARG A 133 -13.72 -21.08 13.87
CA ARG A 133 -13.76 -21.57 12.49
C ARG A 133 -12.72 -20.87 11.62
N ARG A 134 -12.62 -19.55 11.69
CA ARG A 134 -11.65 -18.75 10.92
C ARG A 134 -10.21 -19.06 11.32
N VAL A 135 -9.92 -19.14 12.62
CA VAL A 135 -8.59 -19.50 13.13
C VAL A 135 -8.20 -20.91 12.67
N SER A 136 -9.13 -21.89 12.72
CA SER A 136 -8.88 -23.24 12.23
C SER A 136 -8.54 -23.25 10.73
N ALA A 137 -9.33 -22.55 9.90
CA ALA A 137 -9.06 -22.41 8.47
C ALA A 137 -7.72 -21.72 8.18
N ASN A 138 -7.40 -20.65 8.94
CA ASN A 138 -6.13 -19.95 8.81
C ASN A 138 -4.94 -20.84 9.13
N ARG A 139 -5.00 -21.62 10.22
CA ARG A 139 -3.94 -22.57 10.59
C ARG A 139 -3.71 -23.64 9.53
N LEU A 140 -4.79 -24.18 8.95
CA LEU A 140 -4.68 -25.12 7.83
C LEU A 140 -3.98 -24.52 6.60
N ASN A 141 -4.12 -23.22 6.38
CA ASN A 141 -3.43 -22.47 5.32
C ASN A 141 -2.04 -21.97 5.71
N GLY A 142 -1.52 -22.34 6.91
CA GLY A 142 -0.19 -21.92 7.38
C GLY A 142 -0.11 -20.47 7.85
N ILE A 143 -1.26 -19.83 8.13
CA ILE A 143 -1.32 -18.47 8.67
C ILE A 143 -1.19 -18.50 10.19
N ASP A 144 -0.41 -17.61 10.76
CA ASP A 144 -0.30 -17.41 12.20
C ASP A 144 -1.60 -16.82 12.77
N ALA A 145 -2.46 -17.68 13.28
CA ALA A 145 -3.71 -17.27 13.89
C ALA A 145 -3.97 -18.08 15.15
N GLU A 146 -4.46 -17.41 16.18
CA GLU A 146 -4.82 -18.04 17.46
C GLU A 146 -6.12 -17.47 18.03
N VAL A 147 -6.80 -18.27 18.87
CA VAL A 147 -7.91 -17.79 19.68
C VAL A 147 -7.33 -17.37 21.04
N VAL A 148 -7.69 -16.18 21.50
CA VAL A 148 -7.31 -15.64 22.81
C VAL A 148 -8.56 -15.30 23.61
N ASN A 149 -8.52 -15.52 24.93
CA ASN A 149 -9.62 -15.19 25.83
C ASN A 149 -9.50 -13.76 26.38
N ALA A 150 -10.55 -13.30 27.09
CA ALA A 150 -10.61 -11.96 27.65
C ALA A 150 -9.43 -11.64 28.62
N THR A 151 -9.00 -12.63 29.42
CA THR A 151 -7.87 -12.47 30.35
C THR A 151 -6.56 -12.23 29.61
N GLN A 152 -6.31 -12.99 28.54
CA GLN A 152 -5.12 -12.81 27.69
C GLN A 152 -5.13 -11.45 26.99
N ILE A 153 -6.30 -11.04 26.45
CA ILE A 153 -6.48 -9.72 25.82
C ILE A 153 -6.17 -8.61 26.82
N LYS A 154 -6.71 -8.71 28.05
CA LYS A 154 -6.46 -7.70 29.10
C LYS A 154 -4.98 -7.61 29.49
N ALA A 155 -4.28 -8.73 29.52
CA ALA A 155 -2.85 -8.76 29.83
C ALA A 155 -2.01 -8.07 28.73
N GLU A 156 -2.36 -8.28 27.45
CA GLU A 156 -1.64 -7.68 26.31
C GLU A 156 -2.07 -6.23 26.03
N ILE A 157 -3.34 -5.89 26.31
CA ILE A 157 -3.91 -4.55 26.08
C ILE A 157 -4.56 -4.05 27.39
N PRO A 158 -3.77 -3.54 28.35
CA PRO A 158 -4.28 -3.16 29.67
C PRO A 158 -5.35 -2.05 29.66
N LEU A 159 -5.43 -1.26 28.58
CA LEU A 159 -6.40 -0.17 28.43
C LEU A 159 -7.79 -0.64 27.99
N ILE A 160 -7.92 -1.88 27.46
CA ILE A 160 -9.22 -2.37 27.00
C ILE A 160 -10.10 -2.77 28.18
N ASP A 161 -11.37 -2.46 28.11
CA ASP A 161 -12.37 -2.92 29.09
C ASP A 161 -12.82 -4.33 28.73
N THR A 162 -12.53 -5.29 29.59
CA THR A 162 -12.94 -6.70 29.46
C THR A 162 -13.93 -7.09 30.57
N SER A 163 -14.54 -6.13 31.26
CA SER A 163 -15.52 -6.43 32.29
C SER A 163 -16.76 -7.10 31.70
N PRO A 164 -17.38 -8.04 32.44
CA PRO A 164 -18.62 -8.69 31.98
C PRO A 164 -19.81 -7.73 31.87
N ASP A 165 -19.76 -6.62 32.60
CA ASP A 165 -20.81 -5.61 32.64
C ASP A 165 -20.65 -4.53 31.56
N ALA A 166 -19.62 -4.61 30.74
CA ALA A 166 -19.44 -3.72 29.60
C ALA A 166 -20.63 -3.82 28.64
N ARG A 167 -21.00 -2.72 28.00
CA ARG A 167 -22.11 -2.70 27.01
C ARG A 167 -21.92 -3.74 25.89
N TYR A 168 -20.67 -4.00 25.52
CA TYR A 168 -20.27 -5.02 24.55
C TYR A 168 -19.14 -5.86 25.20
N PRO A 169 -19.49 -6.86 26.04
CA PRO A 169 -18.51 -7.66 26.76
C PRO A 169 -17.63 -8.42 25.76
N ILE A 170 -16.33 -8.51 26.06
CA ILE A 170 -15.38 -9.22 25.22
C ILE A 170 -15.23 -10.64 25.75
N LEU A 171 -15.66 -11.63 24.98
CA LEU A 171 -15.51 -13.05 25.31
C LEU A 171 -14.15 -13.60 24.89
N GLY A 172 -13.59 -13.07 23.81
CA GLY A 172 -12.31 -13.47 23.26
C GLY A 172 -12.03 -12.76 21.94
N ALA A 173 -11.02 -13.22 21.24
CA ALA A 173 -10.67 -12.70 19.91
C ALA A 173 -9.93 -13.74 19.07
N SER A 174 -9.89 -13.54 17.75
CA SER A 174 -8.79 -14.06 16.94
C SER A 174 -7.63 -13.07 16.99
N LEU A 175 -6.42 -13.59 17.09
CA LEU A 175 -5.18 -12.82 17.06
C LEU A 175 -4.31 -13.32 15.92
N GLN A 176 -3.83 -12.39 15.08
CA GLN A 176 -2.73 -12.64 14.16
C GLN A 176 -1.53 -11.80 14.60
N ARG A 177 -0.49 -12.43 15.16
CA ARG A 177 0.68 -11.72 15.75
C ARG A 177 1.52 -11.00 14.70
N ARG A 178 1.69 -11.57 13.52
CA ARG A 178 2.42 -10.94 12.42
C ARG A 178 1.66 -9.82 11.72
N GLY A 179 0.35 -9.70 11.96
CA GLY A 179 -0.42 -8.55 11.53
C GLY A 179 -0.01 -7.28 12.28
N GLY A 180 -0.36 -6.12 11.73
CA GLY A 180 -0.02 -4.85 12.35
C GLY A 180 -0.53 -3.66 11.59
N VAL A 181 0.05 -2.51 11.83
CA VAL A 181 -0.28 -1.24 11.18
C VAL A 181 0.95 -0.65 10.50
N ALA A 182 0.72 0.07 9.39
CA ALA A 182 1.77 0.78 8.68
C ALA A 182 1.32 2.21 8.38
N ARG A 183 2.25 3.14 8.17
CA ARG A 183 1.88 4.50 7.77
C ARG A 183 1.65 4.57 6.27
N HIS A 184 0.42 4.85 5.90
CA HIS A 184 -0.01 4.89 4.50
C HIS A 184 0.73 5.93 3.65
N ASP A 185 1.00 7.13 4.21
CA ASP A 185 1.80 8.18 3.58
C ASP A 185 3.27 7.75 3.40
N ALA A 186 3.88 7.18 4.44
CA ALA A 186 5.25 6.69 4.38
C ALA A 186 5.41 5.60 3.30
N ILE A 187 4.40 4.75 3.10
CA ILE A 187 4.40 3.74 2.05
C ILE A 187 4.38 4.37 0.67
N ALA A 188 3.46 5.30 0.43
CA ALA A 188 3.36 5.99 -0.85
C ALA A 188 4.66 6.72 -1.17
N TRP A 189 5.22 7.45 -0.22
CA TRP A 189 6.48 8.18 -0.38
C TRP A 189 7.69 7.27 -0.54
N GLY A 190 7.74 6.15 0.21
CA GLY A 190 8.79 5.16 0.07
C GLY A 190 8.84 4.55 -1.33
N PHE A 191 7.69 4.11 -1.86
CA PHE A 191 7.59 3.60 -3.22
C PHE A 191 7.87 4.68 -4.27
N ALA A 192 7.35 5.90 -4.11
CA ALA A 192 7.61 7.00 -5.03
C ALA A 192 9.10 7.29 -5.14
N ARG A 193 9.77 7.48 -3.99
CA ARG A 193 11.21 7.72 -3.93
C ARG A 193 12.02 6.60 -4.56
N ALA A 194 11.64 5.34 -4.31
CA ALA A 194 12.34 4.19 -4.85
C ALA A 194 12.09 4.00 -6.36
N ALA A 195 10.87 4.24 -6.83
CA ALA A 195 10.52 4.20 -8.25
C ALA A 195 11.22 5.30 -9.03
N ASP A 196 11.23 6.53 -8.51
CA ASP A 196 11.95 7.66 -9.11
C ASP A 196 13.45 7.39 -9.23
N ALA A 197 14.06 6.80 -8.21
CA ALA A 197 15.47 6.42 -8.22
C ALA A 197 15.80 5.35 -9.29
N LEU A 198 14.80 4.59 -9.75
CA LEU A 198 14.89 3.62 -10.86
C LEU A 198 14.55 4.23 -12.22
N GLY A 199 14.27 5.54 -12.29
CA GLY A 199 13.99 6.27 -13.52
C GLY A 199 12.51 6.35 -13.90
N VAL A 200 11.59 5.93 -13.03
CA VAL A 200 10.15 6.11 -13.25
C VAL A 200 9.80 7.60 -13.15
N ASP A 201 9.05 8.10 -14.11
CA ASP A 201 8.53 9.46 -14.09
C ASP A 201 7.19 9.49 -13.33
N ILE A 202 7.13 10.26 -12.24
CA ILE A 202 5.92 10.43 -11.42
C ILE A 202 5.35 11.82 -11.73
N ILE A 203 4.18 11.85 -12.33
CA ILE A 203 3.56 13.05 -12.89
C ILE A 203 2.29 13.34 -12.11
N GLU A 204 2.40 14.23 -11.15
CA GLU A 204 1.28 14.72 -10.33
C GLU A 204 0.53 15.85 -11.04
N GLN A 205 -0.68 16.18 -10.59
CA GLN A 205 -1.57 17.19 -11.17
C GLN A 205 -1.78 16.97 -12.67
N CYS A 206 -1.98 15.70 -13.05
CA CYS A 206 -2.13 15.25 -14.42
C CYS A 206 -3.31 14.26 -14.51
N GLU A 207 -4.49 14.77 -14.81
CA GLU A 207 -5.70 13.95 -14.92
C GLU A 207 -5.80 13.29 -16.29
N VAL A 208 -6.14 12.00 -16.31
CA VAL A 208 -6.46 11.27 -17.55
C VAL A 208 -7.88 11.61 -17.95
N THR A 209 -8.05 12.14 -19.17
CA THR A 209 -9.33 12.58 -19.73
C THR A 209 -9.84 11.67 -20.85
N GLY A 210 -8.98 10.80 -21.39
CA GLY A 210 -9.33 9.84 -22.43
C GLY A 210 -8.31 8.71 -22.55
N ILE A 211 -8.73 7.58 -23.12
CA ILE A 211 -7.88 6.43 -23.44
C ILE A 211 -8.04 6.11 -24.91
N HIS A 212 -6.93 6.08 -25.64
CA HIS A 212 -6.93 5.79 -27.08
C HIS A 212 -6.80 4.31 -27.37
N ARG A 213 -7.57 3.84 -28.36
CA ARG A 213 -7.50 2.46 -28.87
C ARG A 213 -7.45 2.47 -30.38
N GLU A 214 -6.66 1.58 -30.93
CA GLU A 214 -6.60 1.28 -32.35
C GLU A 214 -6.58 -0.24 -32.54
N LYS A 215 -7.45 -0.77 -33.40
CA LYS A 215 -7.56 -2.20 -33.69
C LYS A 215 -7.64 -3.09 -32.42
N GLY A 216 -8.41 -2.65 -31.39
CA GLY A 216 -8.61 -3.37 -30.15
C GLY A 216 -7.45 -3.30 -29.14
N ARG A 217 -6.42 -2.48 -29.40
CA ARG A 217 -5.27 -2.28 -28.50
C ARG A 217 -5.19 -0.85 -28.03
N VAL A 218 -4.78 -0.64 -26.80
CA VAL A 218 -4.50 0.72 -26.29
C VAL A 218 -3.25 1.27 -26.95
N THR A 219 -3.27 2.58 -27.26
CA THR A 219 -2.16 3.29 -27.92
C THR A 219 -1.69 4.51 -27.13
N GLY A 220 -2.46 4.97 -26.15
CA GLY A 220 -2.12 6.13 -25.34
C GLY A 220 -3.28 6.66 -24.51
N ILE A 221 -3.02 7.81 -23.90
CA ILE A 221 -3.99 8.56 -23.09
C ILE A 221 -3.97 10.04 -23.45
N ASP A 222 -5.11 10.71 -23.29
CA ASP A 222 -5.18 12.15 -23.17
C ASP A 222 -5.14 12.54 -21.70
N THR A 223 -4.46 13.63 -21.41
CA THR A 223 -4.35 14.16 -20.05
C THR A 223 -4.51 15.67 -20.06
N THR A 224 -4.75 16.27 -18.90
CA THR A 224 -4.73 17.72 -18.70
C THR A 224 -3.37 18.37 -19.03
N ARG A 225 -2.31 17.55 -19.23
CA ARG A 225 -0.95 17.99 -19.58
C ARG A 225 -0.53 17.51 -20.98
N GLY A 226 -1.50 17.16 -21.82
CA GLY A 226 -1.29 16.73 -23.20
C GLY A 226 -1.40 15.23 -23.42
N LYS A 227 -1.23 14.82 -24.67
CA LYS A 227 -1.31 13.43 -25.11
C LYS A 227 -0.01 12.68 -24.81
N ILE A 228 -0.16 11.45 -24.31
CA ILE A 228 0.96 10.54 -24.01
C ILE A 228 0.68 9.18 -24.66
N ASN A 229 1.60 8.69 -25.45
CA ASN A 229 1.48 7.39 -26.12
C ASN A 229 2.12 6.28 -25.27
N ALA A 230 1.45 5.13 -25.21
CA ALA A 230 2.00 3.90 -24.62
C ALA A 230 1.24 2.68 -25.09
N PRO A 231 1.92 1.54 -25.33
CA PRO A 231 1.27 0.28 -25.71
C PRO A 231 0.66 -0.49 -24.53
N LYS A 232 0.94 -0.06 -23.29
CA LYS A 232 0.44 -0.70 -22.06
C LYS A 232 0.01 0.35 -21.06
N ILE A 233 -1.23 0.22 -20.57
CA ILE A 233 -1.81 1.12 -19.59
C ILE A 233 -2.35 0.29 -18.42
N GLY A 234 -1.83 0.53 -17.22
CA GLY A 234 -2.34 -0.05 -15.98
C GLY A 234 -3.26 0.94 -15.27
N VAL A 235 -4.52 0.59 -15.07
CA VAL A 235 -5.50 1.43 -14.36
C VAL A 235 -5.54 1.01 -12.89
N VAL A 236 -5.06 1.86 -11.99
CA VAL A 236 -4.90 1.59 -10.56
C VAL A 236 -5.53 2.71 -9.72
N VAL A 237 -6.82 2.95 -9.96
CA VAL A 237 -7.55 4.15 -9.50
C VAL A 237 -8.65 3.83 -8.48
N ALA A 238 -8.66 2.62 -7.94
CA ALA A 238 -9.60 2.16 -6.91
C ALA A 238 -11.07 2.56 -7.22
N GLY A 239 -11.71 3.35 -6.38
CA GLY A 239 -13.11 3.77 -6.56
C GLY A 239 -13.42 4.57 -7.84
N ASN A 240 -12.39 5.05 -8.55
CA ASN A 240 -12.57 5.73 -9.84
C ASN A 240 -12.48 4.78 -11.05
N ALA A 241 -12.38 3.46 -10.84
CA ALA A 241 -12.21 2.49 -11.92
C ALA A 241 -13.34 2.55 -12.96
N SER A 242 -14.59 2.73 -12.51
CA SER A 242 -15.75 2.84 -13.39
C SER A 242 -15.71 4.08 -14.30
N VAL A 243 -15.07 5.16 -13.87
CA VAL A 243 -14.89 6.38 -14.70
C VAL A 243 -13.92 6.08 -15.84
N LEU A 244 -12.79 5.48 -15.53
CA LEU A 244 -11.77 5.12 -16.53
C LEU A 244 -12.25 4.00 -17.48
N ALA A 245 -13.02 3.03 -16.95
CA ALA A 245 -13.58 1.94 -17.77
C ALA A 245 -14.53 2.43 -18.86
N LYS A 246 -15.21 3.57 -18.66
CA LYS A 246 -16.08 4.18 -19.67
C LYS A 246 -15.31 4.87 -20.81
N MET A 247 -14.00 5.03 -20.69
CA MET A 247 -13.15 5.66 -21.69
C MET A 247 -12.57 4.65 -22.69
N VAL A 248 -12.84 3.34 -22.49
CA VAL A 248 -12.22 2.24 -23.27
C VAL A 248 -13.22 1.53 -24.18
#